data_e4f976b78dc8d2c3df92fa9dabf6f5f6
#
_entry.id   e4f976b78dc8d2c3df92fa9dabf6f5f6
#
_cell.length_a   1.000
_cell.length_b   1.000
_cell.length_c   1.000
_cell.angle_alpha   90.00
_cell.angle_beta   90.00
_cell.angle_gamma   90.00
#
_symmetry.space_group_name_H-M   'P 1'
#
loop_
_entity.id
_entity.type
_entity.pdbx_description
1 polymer ?
#
loop_
_entity_poly.entity_id
_entity_poly.type
_entity_poly.pdbx_seq_one_letter_code
_entity_poly.pdbx_strand_id
1 'polypeptide(L)'
;MKDFMKQAFATVVGILIFTVAMGIIGVISILGMVASTESTPKVNDNSVLVLDLNGVMQERAEDDLYGFLTGGEVSSLGLDELTEAIDKAKTDDNVKGIYIEAGMFAPDGPASVQALRNKLVEFKKSGKWIVAYGDQYTQSAYWLCSVADKVIVNPEGIVDWHGLCTETMYFKDLLAKFGVKMQIAKVGKFKSAVEPFFADKMSDANREQISVYLNGIWGNIVKEVAQSRKLDAKTLNAYADSLVTFASAEELLKMKLVDQVAYYDEVRAEIKKRLGLDEDDNISQVSVTQMCAQPNKNKADDRIAVYYAYGDIVSDAQGEMTNGASICSANVVPDLEALMNDDDVKAVVLRVNSPGGSAYASEQIWRAVTRLKAKKPVVVSMGTYAASGGYYISCAANYIYAEPTTLTGSIGIFGMFPDVSGLLTDKLGLKFDQVKTNKYSNFGTTSRPFNEEEMQYLTNMIDRGYKTFTKRVSDGRKIPVERVYEIAEGRVWLGQDALKIKLVDGIGGIEQAVAKAAELAKVKEY
;
A
#
# COMPACT_ATOMS: atom_id res chain seq x y z
N MET A 1 54.96 32.65 23.80
CA MET A 1 53.67 33.13 23.33
C MET A 1 53.59 33.27 21.79
N LYS A 2 54.60 33.94 21.13
CA LYS A 2 54.57 34.05 19.64
C LYS A 2 54.63 32.70 18.90
N ASP A 3 55.40 31.72 19.38
CA ASP A 3 55.55 30.43 18.71
C ASP A 3 54.34 29.53 18.95
N PHE A 4 53.70 29.61 20.11
CA PHE A 4 52.43 28.94 20.38
C PHE A 4 51.31 29.46 19.45
N MET A 5 51.20 30.76 19.26
CA MET A 5 50.23 31.37 18.35
C MET A 5 50.47 30.96 16.89
N LYS A 6 51.74 30.85 16.45
CA LYS A 6 52.05 30.36 15.11
C LYS A 6 51.66 28.88 14.90
N GLN A 7 51.93 28.04 15.89
CA GLN A 7 51.52 26.61 15.82
C GLN A 7 49.98 26.47 15.84
N ALA A 8 49.28 27.17 16.71
CA ALA A 8 47.84 27.17 16.75
C ALA A 8 47.23 27.64 15.42
N PHE A 9 47.74 28.74 14.83
CA PHE A 9 47.30 29.21 13.53
C PHE A 9 47.57 28.20 12.40
N ALA A 10 48.75 27.58 12.39
CA ALA A 10 49.11 26.55 11.40
C ALA A 10 48.16 25.31 11.49
N THR A 11 47.79 24.92 12.73
CA THR A 11 46.82 23.81 12.94
C THR A 11 45.41 24.19 12.43
N VAL A 12 44.95 25.39 12.71
CA VAL A 12 43.62 25.89 12.21
C VAL A 12 43.61 25.91 10.68
N VAL A 13 44.69 26.44 10.06
CA VAL A 13 44.79 26.47 8.59
C VAL A 13 44.86 25.03 8.03
N GLY A 14 45.60 24.13 8.69
CA GLY A 14 45.66 22.72 8.27
C GLY A 14 44.28 22.03 8.31
N ILE A 15 43.51 22.24 9.38
CA ILE A 15 42.13 21.70 9.50
C ILE A 15 41.25 22.30 8.42
N LEU A 16 41.35 23.59 8.16
CA LEU A 16 40.54 24.27 7.15
C LEU A 16 40.82 23.74 5.73
N ILE A 17 42.12 23.54 5.39
CA ILE A 17 42.53 22.94 4.12
C ILE A 17 42.01 21.51 4.01
N PHE A 18 42.12 20.70 5.08
CA PHE A 18 41.62 19.33 5.12
C PHE A 18 40.09 19.28 4.92
N THR A 19 39.35 20.14 5.61
CA THR A 19 37.87 20.22 5.46
C THR A 19 37.47 20.60 4.04
N VAL A 20 38.16 21.56 3.43
CA VAL A 20 37.89 21.96 2.04
C VAL A 20 38.25 20.82 1.07
N ALA A 21 39.37 20.14 1.26
CA ALA A 21 39.78 19.01 0.43
C ALA A 21 38.78 17.84 0.54
N MET A 22 38.31 17.50 1.73
CA MET A 22 37.27 16.50 1.96
C MET A 22 35.94 16.92 1.33
N GLY A 23 35.57 18.19 1.41
CA GLY A 23 34.38 18.73 0.72
C GLY A 23 34.46 18.58 -0.80
N ILE A 24 35.63 18.89 -1.39
CA ILE A 24 35.86 18.71 -2.84
C ILE A 24 35.80 17.23 -3.24
N ILE A 25 36.43 16.33 -2.47
CA ILE A 25 36.33 14.88 -2.70
C ILE A 25 34.90 14.39 -2.61
N GLY A 26 34.14 14.88 -1.61
CA GLY A 26 32.71 14.56 -1.47
C GLY A 26 31.90 15.01 -2.70
N VAL A 27 32.10 16.23 -3.17
CA VAL A 27 31.44 16.74 -4.38
C VAL A 27 31.84 15.96 -5.62
N ILE A 28 33.11 15.64 -5.82
CA ILE A 28 33.59 14.83 -6.95
C ILE A 28 33.02 13.41 -6.88
N SER A 29 32.91 12.83 -5.69
CA SER A 29 32.30 11.50 -5.51
C SER A 29 30.82 11.52 -5.85
N ILE A 30 30.09 12.55 -5.43
CA ILE A 30 28.66 12.75 -5.76
C ILE A 30 28.50 12.97 -7.27
N LEU A 31 29.31 13.82 -7.89
CA LEU A 31 29.28 14.06 -9.33
C LEU A 31 29.67 12.79 -10.11
N GLY A 32 30.62 12.01 -9.60
CA GLY A 32 30.99 10.71 -10.17
C GLY A 32 29.85 9.68 -10.10
N MET A 33 29.11 9.63 -8.98
CA MET A 33 27.90 8.81 -8.85
C MET A 33 26.80 9.27 -9.82
N VAL A 34 26.51 10.57 -9.88
CA VAL A 34 25.52 11.13 -10.81
C VAL A 34 25.89 10.84 -12.26
N ALA A 35 27.15 11.04 -12.65
CA ALA A 35 27.63 10.73 -14.02
C ALA A 35 27.60 9.24 -14.35
N SER A 36 27.77 8.35 -13.35
CA SER A 36 27.64 6.90 -13.56
C SER A 36 26.18 6.45 -13.70
N THR A 37 25.23 7.26 -13.21
CA THR A 37 23.79 7.00 -13.31
C THR A 37 23.21 7.44 -14.68
N GLU A 38 23.92 8.28 -15.44
CA GLU A 38 23.46 8.73 -16.78
C GLU A 38 23.65 7.68 -17.90
N SER A 39 24.43 6.62 -17.69
CA SER A 39 24.52 5.54 -18.66
C SER A 39 23.37 4.54 -18.44
N THR A 40 22.38 4.57 -19.33
CA THR A 40 21.31 3.56 -19.33
C THR A 40 21.92 2.15 -19.36
N PRO A 41 21.69 1.30 -18.34
CA PRO A 41 22.24 -0.06 -18.32
C PRO A 41 21.75 -0.82 -19.56
N LYS A 42 22.67 -1.36 -20.34
CA LYS A 42 22.29 -2.10 -21.56
C LYS A 42 21.67 -3.45 -21.17
N VAL A 43 20.46 -3.71 -21.64
CA VAL A 43 19.86 -5.04 -21.60
C VAL A 43 20.52 -5.90 -22.67
N ASN A 44 21.29 -6.92 -22.25
CA ASN A 44 21.95 -7.83 -23.19
C ASN A 44 20.92 -8.75 -23.84
N ASP A 45 21.27 -9.28 -25.02
CA ASP A 45 20.45 -10.29 -25.65
C ASP A 45 20.38 -11.57 -24.77
N ASN A 46 19.27 -12.28 -24.90
CA ASN A 46 19.01 -13.52 -24.16
C ASN A 46 19.04 -13.36 -22.63
N SER A 47 18.51 -12.22 -22.15
CA SER A 47 18.45 -11.88 -20.72
C SER A 47 17.20 -12.41 -20.02
N VAL A 48 17.24 -12.49 -18.70
CA VAL A 48 16.13 -12.84 -17.80
C VAL A 48 15.91 -11.70 -16.83
N LEU A 49 14.65 -11.22 -16.73
CA LEU A 49 14.27 -10.28 -15.67
C LEU A 49 14.20 -11.03 -14.34
N VAL A 50 14.94 -10.57 -13.35
CA VAL A 50 14.92 -11.13 -11.99
C VAL A 50 14.01 -10.28 -11.11
N LEU A 51 12.99 -10.92 -10.52
CA LEU A 51 12.16 -10.35 -9.47
C LEU A 51 12.58 -10.97 -8.15
N ASP A 52 13.39 -10.25 -7.39
CA ASP A 52 13.74 -10.62 -6.02
C ASP A 52 12.64 -10.14 -5.09
N LEU A 53 11.81 -11.07 -4.58
CA LEU A 53 10.70 -10.80 -3.69
C LEU A 53 11.14 -10.94 -2.22
N ASN A 54 12.12 -10.15 -1.82
CA ASN A 54 12.61 -10.14 -0.46
C ASN A 54 12.44 -8.74 0.15
N GLY A 55 11.57 -8.62 1.17
CA GLY A 55 11.30 -7.35 1.84
C GLY A 55 9.84 -6.91 1.81
N VAL A 56 9.61 -5.66 2.18
CA VAL A 56 8.28 -5.04 2.27
C VAL A 56 7.91 -4.43 0.91
N MET A 57 6.77 -4.85 0.33
CA MET A 57 6.24 -4.24 -0.88
C MET A 57 5.19 -3.19 -0.52
N GLN A 58 5.39 -1.98 -1.02
CA GLN A 58 4.48 -0.84 -0.90
C GLN A 58 4.04 -0.34 -2.28
N GLU A 59 3.18 0.68 -2.32
CA GLU A 59 2.76 1.31 -3.60
C GLU A 59 3.95 1.86 -4.39
N ARG A 60 4.93 2.44 -3.69
CA ARG A 60 6.19 2.94 -4.24
C ARG A 60 7.36 2.53 -3.36
N ALA A 61 8.50 2.25 -3.96
CA ALA A 61 9.74 2.07 -3.20
C ALA A 61 10.08 3.37 -2.45
N GLU A 62 10.47 3.24 -1.19
CA GLU A 62 11.03 4.36 -0.43
C GLU A 62 12.55 4.30 -0.54
N ASP A 63 13.16 5.42 -0.93
CA ASP A 63 14.62 5.58 -0.89
C ASP A 63 15.07 5.65 0.58
N ASP A 64 15.41 4.52 1.17
CA ASP A 64 16.02 4.49 2.51
C ASP A 64 17.51 4.87 2.44
N LEU A 65 17.74 6.18 2.26
CA LEU A 65 19.11 6.74 2.28
C LEU A 65 19.83 6.45 3.61
N TYR A 66 19.07 6.34 4.71
CA TYR A 66 19.64 6.04 6.01
C TYR A 66 20.01 4.56 6.14
N GLY A 67 19.15 3.64 5.65
CA GLY A 67 19.47 2.21 5.54
C GLY A 67 20.69 1.98 4.64
N PHE A 68 20.76 2.64 3.49
CA PHE A 68 21.93 2.60 2.60
C PHE A 68 23.23 3.05 3.32
N LEU A 69 23.19 4.15 4.10
CA LEU A 69 24.36 4.68 4.82
C LEU A 69 24.75 3.84 6.04
N THR A 70 23.81 3.10 6.63
CA THR A 70 24.04 2.28 7.84
C THR A 70 24.27 0.81 7.55
N GLY A 71 24.19 0.39 6.27
CA GLY A 71 24.32 -1.00 5.86
C GLY A 71 23.14 -1.88 6.26
N GLY A 72 21.97 -1.29 6.50
CA GLY A 72 20.72 -2.00 6.78
C GLY A 72 20.05 -2.44 5.48
N GLU A 73 19.92 -3.75 5.29
CA GLU A 73 19.22 -4.33 4.13
C GLU A 73 17.71 -4.43 4.38
N VAL A 74 17.00 -3.33 4.52
CA VAL A 74 15.53 -3.36 4.34
C VAL A 74 15.26 -2.99 2.89
N SER A 75 15.16 -3.99 2.04
CA SER A 75 14.76 -3.82 0.65
C SER A 75 13.29 -3.39 0.62
N SER A 76 13.04 -2.15 0.21
CA SER A 76 11.70 -1.65 -0.10
C SER A 76 11.40 -1.97 -1.57
N LEU A 77 10.31 -2.69 -1.82
CA LEU A 77 9.85 -3.04 -3.15
C LEU A 77 8.72 -2.09 -3.56
N GLY A 78 8.88 -1.37 -4.67
CA GLY A 78 7.80 -0.57 -5.26
C GLY A 78 6.91 -1.43 -6.15
N LEU A 79 5.59 -1.45 -5.89
CA LEU A 79 4.63 -2.09 -6.79
C LEU A 79 4.66 -1.43 -8.17
N ASP A 80 4.82 -0.10 -8.22
CA ASP A 80 4.97 0.68 -9.46
C ASP A 80 6.19 0.22 -10.26
N GLU A 81 7.36 0.09 -9.65
CA GLU A 81 8.59 -0.36 -10.30
C GLU A 81 8.49 -1.82 -10.78
N LEU A 82 7.96 -2.72 -9.94
CA LEU A 82 7.77 -4.12 -10.31
C LEU A 82 6.85 -4.25 -11.53
N THR A 83 5.74 -3.53 -11.53
CA THR A 83 4.78 -3.57 -12.65
C THR A 83 5.35 -2.93 -13.92
N GLU A 84 6.08 -1.81 -13.80
CA GLU A 84 6.76 -1.16 -14.92
C GLU A 84 7.85 -2.07 -15.53
N ALA A 85 8.68 -2.69 -14.70
CA ALA A 85 9.72 -3.61 -15.16
C ALA A 85 9.14 -4.79 -15.95
N ILE A 86 8.03 -5.37 -15.46
CA ILE A 86 7.33 -6.47 -16.14
C ILE A 86 6.77 -6.01 -17.50
N ASP A 87 6.17 -4.80 -17.57
CA ASP A 87 5.64 -4.26 -18.82
C ASP A 87 6.73 -4.00 -19.86
N LYS A 88 7.85 -3.42 -19.44
CA LYS A 88 9.02 -3.22 -20.31
C LYS A 88 9.59 -4.55 -20.78
N ALA A 89 9.76 -5.51 -19.87
CA ALA A 89 10.26 -6.86 -20.19
C ALA A 89 9.33 -7.63 -21.15
N LYS A 90 8.02 -7.42 -21.05
CA LYS A 90 7.02 -8.01 -21.96
C LYS A 90 7.29 -7.65 -23.41
N THR A 91 7.70 -6.41 -23.67
CA THR A 91 7.88 -5.84 -25.02
C THR A 91 9.35 -5.76 -25.47
N ASP A 92 10.30 -6.11 -24.63
CA ASP A 92 11.73 -6.11 -24.96
C ASP A 92 12.15 -7.49 -25.50
N ASP A 93 12.59 -7.54 -26.76
CA ASP A 93 12.99 -8.79 -27.43
C ASP A 93 14.24 -9.42 -26.83
N ASN A 94 15.07 -8.66 -26.10
CA ASN A 94 16.25 -9.18 -25.44
C ASN A 94 15.92 -10.00 -24.19
N VAL A 95 14.77 -9.72 -23.54
CA VAL A 95 14.30 -10.45 -22.35
C VAL A 95 13.49 -11.66 -22.78
N LYS A 96 13.91 -12.86 -22.36
CA LYS A 96 13.27 -14.14 -22.77
C LYS A 96 12.29 -14.68 -21.73
N GLY A 97 12.42 -14.29 -20.47
CA GLY A 97 11.56 -14.73 -19.39
C GLY A 97 11.76 -13.95 -18.10
N ILE A 98 10.98 -14.33 -17.09
CA ILE A 98 11.10 -13.82 -15.72
C ILE A 98 11.54 -14.97 -14.81
N TYR A 99 12.53 -14.69 -13.97
CA TYR A 99 12.88 -15.51 -12.83
C TYR A 99 12.43 -14.80 -11.55
N ILE A 100 11.58 -15.47 -10.77
CA ILE A 100 11.10 -14.97 -9.48
C ILE A 100 11.86 -15.71 -8.38
N GLU A 101 12.62 -14.98 -7.61
CA GLU A 101 13.23 -15.46 -6.38
C GLU A 101 12.29 -15.11 -5.23
N ALA A 102 11.59 -16.13 -4.72
CA ALA A 102 10.66 -15.95 -3.62
C ALA A 102 11.43 -15.96 -2.30
N GLY A 103 11.36 -14.85 -1.57
CA GLY A 103 11.97 -14.65 -0.26
C GLY A 103 10.92 -14.33 0.80
N MET A 104 11.33 -13.57 1.80
CA MET A 104 10.45 -13.05 2.86
C MET A 104 9.58 -11.90 2.32
N PHE A 105 8.67 -12.23 1.44
CA PHE A 105 7.78 -11.28 0.77
C PHE A 105 6.65 -10.84 1.70
N ALA A 106 6.65 -9.54 2.02
CA ALA A 106 5.68 -8.90 2.89
C ALA A 106 4.94 -7.76 2.14
N PRO A 107 3.89 -8.06 1.37
CA PRO A 107 3.11 -7.04 0.67
C PRO A 107 2.25 -6.22 1.65
N ASP A 108 1.92 -4.98 1.28
CA ASP A 108 1.00 -4.11 2.01
C ASP A 108 -0.44 -4.66 2.06
N GLY A 109 -0.77 -5.62 1.19
CA GLY A 109 -2.01 -6.38 1.27
C GLY A 109 -2.41 -7.13 0.01
N PRO A 110 -3.58 -7.81 0.04
CA PRO A 110 -3.99 -8.72 -1.01
C PRO A 110 -4.21 -8.06 -2.38
N ALA A 111 -4.67 -6.79 -2.41
CA ALA A 111 -4.94 -6.12 -3.69
C ALA A 111 -3.65 -5.77 -4.44
N SER A 112 -2.56 -5.47 -3.74
CA SER A 112 -1.25 -5.22 -4.36
C SER A 112 -0.65 -6.52 -4.92
N VAL A 113 -0.79 -7.64 -4.19
CA VAL A 113 -0.43 -8.97 -4.73
C VAL A 113 -1.25 -9.30 -5.96
N GLN A 114 -2.56 -9.01 -5.94
CA GLN A 114 -3.47 -9.20 -7.07
C GLN A 114 -3.01 -8.40 -8.30
N ALA A 115 -2.68 -7.13 -8.11
CA ALA A 115 -2.20 -6.27 -9.20
C ALA A 115 -0.91 -6.81 -9.83
N LEU A 116 0.08 -7.16 -9.00
CA LEU A 116 1.34 -7.74 -9.49
C LEU A 116 1.12 -9.09 -10.18
N ARG A 117 0.25 -9.93 -9.62
CA ARG A 117 -0.12 -11.22 -10.22
C ARG A 117 -0.79 -11.05 -11.58
N ASN A 118 -1.70 -10.08 -11.70
CA ASN A 118 -2.36 -9.77 -12.98
C ASN A 118 -1.33 -9.39 -14.06
N LYS A 119 -0.27 -8.63 -13.69
CA LYS A 119 0.85 -8.31 -14.58
C LYS A 119 1.60 -9.53 -15.05
N LEU A 120 1.90 -10.47 -14.16
CA LEU A 120 2.54 -11.75 -14.52
C LEU A 120 1.66 -12.58 -15.47
N VAL A 121 0.35 -12.65 -15.21
CA VAL A 121 -0.61 -13.30 -16.11
C VAL A 121 -0.62 -12.65 -17.48
N GLU A 122 -0.53 -11.33 -17.54
CA GLU A 122 -0.46 -10.59 -18.80
C GLU A 122 0.89 -10.80 -19.52
N PHE A 123 2.00 -10.79 -18.78
CA PHE A 123 3.32 -11.10 -19.30
C PHE A 123 3.36 -12.45 -20.03
N LYS A 124 2.73 -13.49 -19.48
CA LYS A 124 2.65 -14.82 -20.10
C LYS A 124 1.97 -14.81 -21.48
N LYS A 125 1.07 -13.85 -21.76
CA LYS A 125 0.43 -13.72 -23.08
C LYS A 125 1.42 -13.33 -24.18
N SER A 126 2.60 -12.81 -23.83
CA SER A 126 3.70 -12.55 -24.79
C SER A 126 4.38 -13.82 -25.30
N GLY A 127 4.08 -14.99 -24.71
CA GLY A 127 4.74 -16.27 -24.99
C GLY A 127 6.06 -16.48 -24.26
N LYS A 128 6.50 -15.53 -23.44
CA LYS A 128 7.68 -15.64 -22.60
C LYS A 128 7.37 -16.42 -21.31
N TRP A 129 8.37 -17.11 -20.79
CA TRP A 129 8.21 -17.99 -19.63
C TRP A 129 8.44 -17.28 -18.29
N ILE A 130 7.87 -17.86 -17.23
CA ILE A 130 8.11 -17.48 -15.84
C ILE A 130 8.53 -18.73 -15.06
N VAL A 131 9.66 -18.64 -14.34
CA VAL A 131 10.13 -19.64 -13.38
C VAL A 131 10.18 -19.00 -12.00
N ALA A 132 9.62 -19.65 -11.00
CA ALA A 132 9.69 -19.23 -9.61
C ALA A 132 10.46 -20.27 -8.78
N TYR A 133 11.34 -19.81 -7.92
CA TYR A 133 12.05 -20.61 -6.95
C TYR A 133 11.99 -19.96 -5.56
N GLY A 134 11.89 -20.79 -4.54
CA GLY A 134 11.97 -20.34 -3.15
C GLY A 134 12.41 -21.43 -2.19
N ASP A 135 13.21 -21.04 -1.22
CA ASP A 135 13.48 -21.85 -0.05
C ASP A 135 12.27 -21.81 0.88
N GLN A 136 11.59 -20.69 0.91
CA GLN A 136 10.37 -20.48 1.68
C GLN A 136 9.39 -19.62 0.88
N TYR A 137 8.20 -20.14 0.67
CA TYR A 137 7.08 -19.38 0.11
C TYR A 137 6.14 -18.97 1.24
N THR A 138 6.07 -17.69 1.58
CA THR A 138 4.93 -17.18 2.35
C THR A 138 3.64 -17.38 1.55
N GLN A 139 2.48 -17.41 2.19
CA GLN A 139 1.20 -17.62 1.49
C GLN A 139 0.97 -16.59 0.37
N SER A 140 1.37 -15.34 0.58
CA SER A 140 1.31 -14.28 -0.44
C SER A 140 2.29 -14.52 -1.59
N ALA A 141 3.52 -14.94 -1.29
CA ALA A 141 4.51 -15.31 -2.31
C ALA A 141 4.04 -16.52 -3.12
N TYR A 142 3.48 -17.53 -2.46
CA TYR A 142 2.95 -18.70 -3.15
C TYR A 142 1.79 -18.35 -4.07
N TRP A 143 0.83 -17.54 -3.60
CA TRP A 143 -0.26 -17.06 -4.44
C TRP A 143 0.27 -16.35 -5.69
N LEU A 144 1.20 -15.41 -5.52
CA LEU A 144 1.85 -14.71 -6.64
C LEU A 144 2.56 -15.69 -7.58
N CYS A 145 3.46 -16.53 -7.05
CA CYS A 145 4.32 -17.42 -7.82
C CYS A 145 3.54 -18.59 -8.46
N SER A 146 2.33 -18.90 -7.96
CA SER A 146 1.50 -19.99 -8.53
C SER A 146 1.15 -19.81 -10.01
N VAL A 147 1.30 -18.58 -10.55
CA VAL A 147 1.09 -18.27 -11.97
C VAL A 147 2.27 -18.71 -12.86
N ALA A 148 3.44 -18.98 -12.29
CA ALA A 148 4.63 -19.36 -13.05
C ALA A 148 4.41 -20.64 -13.87
N ASP A 149 5.17 -20.78 -14.95
CA ASP A 149 5.18 -22.02 -15.76
C ASP A 149 5.85 -23.15 -15.03
N LYS A 150 6.72 -22.80 -14.07
CA LYS A 150 7.38 -23.77 -13.20
C LYS A 150 7.60 -23.15 -11.83
N VAL A 151 7.02 -23.77 -10.81
CA VAL A 151 7.21 -23.43 -9.39
C VAL A 151 8.13 -24.48 -8.79
N ILE A 152 9.28 -24.05 -8.29
CA ILE A 152 10.35 -24.91 -7.76
C ILE A 152 10.53 -24.61 -6.29
N VAL A 153 10.62 -25.63 -5.46
CA VAL A 153 10.91 -25.49 -4.03
C VAL A 153 12.23 -26.22 -3.70
N ASN A 154 12.98 -25.67 -2.75
CA ASN A 154 14.18 -26.32 -2.21
C ASN A 154 13.80 -27.67 -1.57
N PRO A 155 14.66 -28.71 -1.58
CA PRO A 155 14.40 -29.99 -0.91
C PRO A 155 14.03 -29.88 0.58
N GLU A 156 14.57 -28.90 1.30
CA GLU A 156 14.22 -28.59 2.68
C GLU A 156 13.28 -27.35 2.79
N GLY A 157 12.69 -26.95 1.66
CA GLY A 157 11.90 -25.74 1.56
C GLY A 157 10.45 -25.91 2.03
N ILE A 158 9.81 -24.78 2.23
CA ILE A 158 8.45 -24.69 2.81
C ILE A 158 7.53 -23.93 1.88
N VAL A 159 6.28 -24.40 1.74
CA VAL A 159 5.17 -23.64 1.16
C VAL A 159 4.12 -23.39 2.24
N ASP A 160 3.94 -22.14 2.60
CA ASP A 160 2.93 -21.76 3.57
C ASP A 160 1.54 -21.67 2.93
N TRP A 161 0.58 -22.46 3.47
CA TRP A 161 -0.79 -22.52 2.97
C TRP A 161 -1.74 -22.95 4.08
N HIS A 162 -2.27 -21.98 4.85
CA HIS A 162 -3.08 -22.27 6.05
C HIS A 162 -4.36 -21.40 6.18
N GLY A 163 -4.66 -20.56 5.16
CA GLY A 163 -5.83 -19.69 5.17
C GLY A 163 -5.56 -18.34 5.80
N LEU A 164 -6.63 -17.63 6.17
CA LEU A 164 -6.55 -16.28 6.73
C LEU A 164 -7.21 -16.21 8.10
N CYS A 165 -6.56 -15.54 9.04
CA CYS A 165 -7.08 -15.24 10.35
C CYS A 165 -6.92 -13.75 10.65
N THR A 166 -7.86 -13.20 11.40
CA THR A 166 -7.74 -11.86 12.00
C THR A 166 -7.95 -12.00 13.50
N GLU A 167 -6.99 -11.53 14.27
CA GLU A 167 -7.06 -11.44 15.72
C GLU A 167 -6.99 -9.98 16.13
N THR A 168 -7.97 -9.53 16.93
CA THR A 168 -8.04 -8.14 17.40
C THR A 168 -7.77 -8.10 18.89
N MET A 169 -6.76 -7.33 19.28
CA MET A 169 -6.43 -7.09 20.69
C MET A 169 -7.33 -5.99 21.25
N TYR A 170 -7.84 -6.19 22.47
CA TYR A 170 -8.72 -5.25 23.18
C TYR A 170 -7.98 -4.61 24.35
N PHE A 171 -8.00 -3.29 24.45
CA PHE A 171 -7.19 -2.50 25.38
C PHE A 171 -7.99 -1.89 26.55
N LYS A 172 -9.32 -2.04 26.57
CA LYS A 172 -10.20 -1.43 27.56
C LYS A 172 -9.73 -1.69 29.01
N ASP A 173 -9.49 -2.94 29.36
CA ASP A 173 -9.09 -3.31 30.73
C ASP A 173 -7.64 -2.90 31.04
N LEU A 174 -6.76 -2.95 30.03
CA LEU A 174 -5.39 -2.43 30.17
C LEU A 174 -5.42 -0.94 30.50
N LEU A 175 -6.15 -0.15 29.71
CA LEU A 175 -6.29 1.28 29.92
C LEU A 175 -6.91 1.61 31.30
N ALA A 176 -7.93 0.86 31.70
CA ALA A 176 -8.57 1.03 33.01
C ALA A 176 -7.60 0.78 34.18
N LYS A 177 -6.65 -0.16 34.08
CA LYS A 177 -5.60 -0.37 35.10
C LYS A 177 -4.71 0.86 35.27
N PHE A 178 -4.48 1.62 34.21
CA PHE A 178 -3.74 2.88 34.25
C PHE A 178 -4.62 4.09 34.62
N GLY A 179 -5.91 3.90 34.85
CA GLY A 179 -6.82 5.01 35.13
C GLY A 179 -7.21 5.82 33.89
N VAL A 180 -7.08 5.22 32.70
CA VAL A 180 -7.46 5.82 31.43
C VAL A 180 -8.76 5.18 30.92
N LYS A 181 -9.68 6.00 30.40
CA LYS A 181 -10.91 5.55 29.75
C LYS A 181 -11.09 6.28 28.42
N MET A 182 -11.69 5.62 27.43
CA MET A 182 -12.02 6.26 26.16
C MET A 182 -13.48 6.68 26.13
N GLN A 183 -13.73 7.96 25.86
CA GLN A 183 -15.06 8.48 25.55
C GLN A 183 -15.23 8.51 24.03
N ILE A 184 -16.27 7.87 23.52
CA ILE A 184 -16.44 7.62 22.09
C ILE A 184 -17.75 8.20 21.60
N ALA A 185 -17.68 8.98 20.53
CA ALA A 185 -18.82 9.38 19.73
C ALA A 185 -18.68 8.75 18.33
N LYS A 186 -19.62 7.92 17.91
CA LYS A 186 -19.58 7.27 16.58
C LYS A 186 -20.95 7.17 15.95
N VAL A 187 -21.00 7.13 14.62
CA VAL A 187 -22.22 6.87 13.84
C VAL A 187 -22.02 5.57 13.05
N GLY A 188 -23.03 4.71 13.11
CA GLY A 188 -23.08 3.44 12.39
C GLY A 188 -22.57 2.24 13.19
N LYS A 189 -23.26 1.11 13.02
CA LYS A 189 -22.99 -0.12 13.77
C LYS A 189 -21.72 -0.85 13.32
N PHE A 190 -21.30 -0.64 12.06
CA PHE A 190 -20.12 -1.26 11.48
C PHE A 190 -18.84 -0.43 11.64
N LYS A 191 -18.91 0.80 12.19
CA LYS A 191 -17.70 1.61 12.46
C LYS A 191 -16.98 1.07 13.70
N SER A 192 -16.21 0.01 13.50
CA SER A 192 -15.65 -0.83 14.57
C SER A 192 -14.19 -0.53 14.93
N ALA A 193 -13.52 0.40 14.23
CA ALA A 193 -12.12 0.76 14.51
C ALA A 193 -11.85 1.19 15.96
N VAL A 194 -12.86 1.67 16.67
CA VAL A 194 -12.76 2.08 18.08
C VAL A 194 -13.12 1.00 19.09
N GLU A 195 -13.68 -0.15 18.67
CA GLU A 195 -14.09 -1.23 19.57
C GLU A 195 -12.96 -1.73 20.48
N PRO A 196 -11.71 -1.87 20.03
CA PRO A 196 -10.60 -2.28 20.87
C PRO A 196 -10.39 -1.46 22.14
N PHE A 197 -10.84 -0.22 22.15
CA PHE A 197 -10.61 0.73 23.24
C PHE A 197 -11.74 0.80 24.26
N PHE A 198 -12.94 0.26 23.96
CA PHE A 198 -14.08 0.31 24.89
C PHE A 198 -14.83 -1.02 25.06
N ALA A 199 -14.59 -2.00 24.21
CA ALA A 199 -15.23 -3.30 24.27
C ALA A 199 -14.23 -4.38 24.74
N ASP A 200 -14.74 -5.57 25.06
CA ASP A 200 -13.96 -6.73 25.48
C ASP A 200 -13.84 -7.77 24.35
N LYS A 201 -14.63 -7.63 23.31
CA LYS A 201 -14.68 -8.51 22.14
C LYS A 201 -15.34 -7.81 20.97
N MET A 202 -15.23 -8.39 19.78
CA MET A 202 -15.93 -7.93 18.59
C MET A 202 -17.45 -7.91 18.80
N SER A 203 -18.09 -6.82 18.35
CA SER A 203 -19.55 -6.81 18.19
C SER A 203 -19.98 -7.79 17.08
N ASP A 204 -21.26 -8.19 17.10
CA ASP A 204 -21.81 -9.09 16.07
C ASP A 204 -21.70 -8.46 14.67
N ALA A 205 -21.94 -7.15 14.54
CA ALA A 205 -21.80 -6.42 13.29
C ALA A 205 -20.34 -6.42 12.79
N ASN A 206 -19.38 -6.22 13.69
CA ASN A 206 -17.96 -6.27 13.33
C ASN A 206 -17.55 -7.68 12.92
N ARG A 207 -17.97 -8.70 13.65
CA ARG A 207 -17.72 -10.10 13.29
C ARG A 207 -18.31 -10.48 11.93
N GLU A 208 -19.54 -10.02 11.65
CA GLU A 208 -20.18 -10.22 10.34
C GLU A 208 -19.33 -9.63 9.22
N GLN A 209 -18.98 -8.34 9.29
CA GLN A 209 -18.22 -7.70 8.20
C GLN A 209 -16.84 -8.30 8.00
N ILE A 210 -16.11 -8.61 9.09
CA ILE A 210 -14.80 -9.26 9.02
C ILE A 210 -14.93 -10.64 8.36
N SER A 211 -15.90 -11.44 8.78
CA SER A 211 -16.14 -12.76 8.17
C SER A 211 -16.42 -12.66 6.68
N VAL A 212 -17.22 -11.70 6.24
CA VAL A 212 -17.55 -11.49 4.82
C VAL A 212 -16.30 -11.16 4.01
N TYR A 213 -15.54 -10.14 4.42
CA TYR A 213 -14.38 -9.75 3.62
C TYR A 213 -13.22 -10.77 3.71
N LEU A 214 -12.99 -11.40 4.86
CA LEU A 214 -11.93 -12.40 5.03
C LEU A 214 -12.18 -13.63 4.15
N ASN A 215 -13.43 -14.15 4.18
CA ASN A 215 -13.82 -15.26 3.29
C ASN A 215 -13.79 -14.86 1.81
N GLY A 216 -14.13 -13.61 1.48
CA GLY A 216 -14.07 -13.13 0.11
C GLY A 216 -12.62 -13.01 -0.42
N ILE A 217 -11.68 -12.54 0.39
CA ILE A 217 -10.26 -12.51 0.05
C ILE A 217 -9.74 -13.95 -0.14
N TRP A 218 -9.98 -14.82 0.83
CA TRP A 218 -9.57 -16.22 0.74
C TRP A 218 -10.15 -16.93 -0.46
N GLY A 219 -11.44 -16.74 -0.72
CA GLY A 219 -12.12 -17.30 -1.88
C GLY A 219 -11.51 -16.86 -3.22
N ASN A 220 -11.06 -15.59 -3.31
CA ASN A 220 -10.35 -15.08 -4.48
C ASN A 220 -8.97 -15.75 -4.65
N ILE A 221 -8.19 -15.84 -3.57
CA ILE A 221 -6.86 -16.49 -3.56
C ILE A 221 -7.00 -17.95 -4.00
N VAL A 222 -7.90 -18.70 -3.36
CA VAL A 222 -8.15 -20.13 -3.69
C VAL A 222 -8.56 -20.30 -5.15
N LYS A 223 -9.48 -19.47 -5.65
CA LYS A 223 -9.94 -19.51 -7.05
C LYS A 223 -8.77 -19.37 -8.04
N GLU A 224 -7.88 -18.43 -7.81
CA GLU A 224 -6.78 -18.13 -8.71
C GLU A 224 -5.67 -19.19 -8.64
N VAL A 225 -5.34 -19.67 -7.45
CA VAL A 225 -4.38 -20.78 -7.28
C VAL A 225 -4.96 -22.06 -7.89
N ALA A 226 -6.25 -22.34 -7.68
CA ALA A 226 -6.94 -23.47 -8.29
C ALA A 226 -6.82 -23.45 -9.83
N GLN A 227 -7.05 -22.29 -10.42
CA GLN A 227 -6.94 -22.12 -11.88
C GLN A 227 -5.49 -22.33 -12.37
N SER A 228 -4.51 -21.75 -11.68
CA SER A 228 -3.10 -21.82 -12.08
C SER A 228 -2.50 -23.22 -11.88
N ARG A 229 -2.81 -23.85 -10.75
CA ARG A 229 -2.28 -25.19 -10.39
C ARG A 229 -3.14 -26.35 -10.91
N LYS A 230 -4.26 -26.06 -11.58
CA LYS A 230 -5.25 -27.06 -12.07
C LYS A 230 -5.72 -27.98 -10.95
N LEU A 231 -5.98 -27.40 -9.79
CA LEU A 231 -6.55 -28.05 -8.61
C LEU A 231 -7.97 -27.52 -8.39
N ASP A 232 -8.80 -28.28 -7.68
CA ASP A 232 -10.11 -27.76 -7.28
C ASP A 232 -10.04 -27.01 -5.95
N ALA A 233 -10.98 -26.08 -5.75
CA ALA A 233 -11.02 -25.22 -4.56
C ALA A 233 -11.22 -26.03 -3.26
N LYS A 234 -11.92 -27.18 -3.31
CA LYS A 234 -12.13 -28.04 -2.15
C LYS A 234 -10.83 -28.68 -1.71
N THR A 235 -10.02 -29.15 -2.65
CA THR A 235 -8.69 -29.71 -2.39
C THR A 235 -7.78 -28.68 -1.73
N LEU A 236 -7.74 -27.43 -2.26
CA LEU A 236 -6.92 -26.36 -1.69
C LEU A 236 -7.37 -25.96 -0.28
N ASN A 237 -8.68 -25.95 0.01
CA ASN A 237 -9.16 -25.73 1.37
C ASN A 237 -8.80 -26.89 2.30
N ALA A 238 -8.91 -28.15 1.84
CA ALA A 238 -8.48 -29.30 2.63
C ALA A 238 -6.97 -29.26 2.96
N TYR A 239 -6.16 -28.77 2.04
CA TYR A 239 -4.73 -28.54 2.30
C TYR A 239 -4.52 -27.47 3.37
N ALA A 240 -5.25 -26.36 3.32
CA ALA A 240 -5.19 -25.32 4.35
C ALA A 240 -5.59 -25.86 5.74
N ASP A 241 -6.61 -26.73 5.80
CA ASP A 241 -7.07 -27.35 7.05
C ASP A 241 -6.13 -28.44 7.59
N SER A 242 -5.16 -28.92 6.79
CA SER A 242 -4.22 -29.98 7.17
C SER A 242 -2.82 -29.51 7.55
N LEU A 243 -2.62 -28.20 7.73
CA LEU A 243 -1.29 -27.60 8.03
C LEU A 243 -0.21 -28.07 7.04
N VAL A 244 -0.52 -27.99 5.76
CA VAL A 244 0.40 -28.41 4.67
C VAL A 244 1.73 -27.66 4.69
N THR A 245 1.81 -26.54 5.41
CA THR A 245 3.05 -25.79 5.69
C THR A 245 4.16 -26.69 6.26
N PHE A 246 3.83 -27.80 6.92
CA PHE A 246 4.78 -28.76 7.46
C PHE A 246 4.96 -30.01 6.58
N ALA A 247 4.39 -30.04 5.39
CA ALA A 247 4.62 -31.12 4.44
C ALA A 247 6.05 -31.08 3.87
N SER A 248 6.63 -32.23 3.59
CA SER A 248 7.92 -32.32 2.90
C SER A 248 7.81 -31.80 1.46
N ALA A 249 8.94 -31.43 0.86
CA ALA A 249 8.99 -30.96 -0.52
C ALA A 249 8.43 -32.01 -1.51
N GLU A 250 8.67 -33.30 -1.26
CA GLU A 250 8.13 -34.40 -2.07
C GLU A 250 6.62 -34.55 -1.92
N GLU A 251 6.05 -34.26 -0.75
CA GLU A 251 4.60 -34.22 -0.54
C GLU A 251 3.99 -33.03 -1.27
N LEU A 252 4.61 -31.84 -1.21
CA LEU A 252 4.18 -30.67 -1.97
C LEU A 252 4.15 -30.94 -3.48
N LEU A 253 5.15 -31.68 -4.00
CA LEU A 253 5.19 -32.12 -5.39
C LEU A 253 4.04 -33.08 -5.73
N LYS A 254 3.77 -34.08 -4.88
CA LYS A 254 2.64 -35.01 -5.03
C LYS A 254 1.30 -34.31 -4.97
N MET A 255 1.17 -33.28 -4.12
CA MET A 255 0.00 -32.43 -4.01
C MET A 255 -0.17 -31.48 -5.19
N LYS A 256 0.83 -31.38 -6.09
CA LYS A 256 0.87 -30.44 -7.23
C LYS A 256 0.89 -28.96 -6.82
N LEU A 257 1.31 -28.67 -5.61
CA LEU A 257 1.55 -27.30 -5.17
C LEU A 257 2.83 -26.75 -5.79
N VAL A 258 3.80 -27.60 -6.10
CA VAL A 258 5.03 -27.27 -6.83
C VAL A 258 5.23 -28.22 -8.01
N ASP A 259 6.10 -27.84 -8.95
CA ASP A 259 6.38 -28.60 -10.18
C ASP A 259 7.70 -29.35 -10.10
N GLN A 260 8.59 -28.92 -9.22
CA GLN A 260 9.90 -29.55 -9.03
C GLN A 260 10.43 -29.27 -7.62
N VAL A 261 11.17 -30.23 -7.10
CA VAL A 261 12.03 -30.09 -5.93
C VAL A 261 13.47 -30.03 -6.45
N ALA A 262 14.21 -28.95 -6.13
CA ALA A 262 15.56 -28.75 -6.67
C ALA A 262 16.38 -27.80 -5.80
N TYR A 263 17.70 -27.99 -5.80
CA TYR A 263 18.65 -27.03 -5.26
C TYR A 263 18.86 -25.87 -6.23
N TYR A 264 19.42 -24.77 -5.74
CA TYR A 264 19.62 -23.53 -6.51
C TYR A 264 20.45 -23.71 -7.80
N ASP A 265 21.49 -24.56 -7.76
CA ASP A 265 22.30 -24.90 -8.94
C ASP A 265 21.48 -25.59 -10.04
N GLU A 266 20.57 -26.48 -9.66
CA GLU A 266 19.65 -27.14 -10.61
C GLU A 266 18.62 -26.14 -11.19
N VAL A 267 18.19 -25.13 -10.40
CA VAL A 267 17.36 -24.03 -10.91
C VAL A 267 18.10 -23.22 -11.97
N ARG A 268 19.38 -22.93 -11.74
CA ARG A 268 20.23 -22.27 -12.75
C ARG A 268 20.34 -23.10 -14.02
N ALA A 269 20.50 -24.42 -13.90
CA ALA A 269 20.51 -25.32 -15.06
C ALA A 269 19.18 -25.29 -15.83
N GLU A 270 18.04 -25.27 -15.15
CA GLU A 270 16.73 -25.11 -15.77
C GLU A 270 16.61 -23.80 -16.55
N ILE A 271 17.09 -22.67 -15.98
CA ILE A 271 17.09 -21.36 -16.65
C ILE A 271 18.00 -21.39 -17.88
N LYS A 272 19.24 -21.93 -17.77
CA LYS A 272 20.16 -22.10 -18.90
C LYS A 272 19.53 -22.91 -20.02
N LYS A 273 18.88 -24.03 -19.70
CA LYS A 273 18.17 -24.87 -20.67
C LYS A 273 17.10 -24.07 -21.43
N ARG A 274 16.33 -23.23 -20.74
CA ARG A 274 15.31 -22.37 -21.36
C ARG A 274 15.89 -21.30 -22.27
N LEU A 275 17.08 -20.82 -21.96
CA LEU A 275 17.83 -19.84 -22.74
C LEU A 275 18.64 -20.49 -23.88
N GLY A 276 18.74 -21.81 -23.94
CA GLY A 276 19.60 -22.51 -24.91
C GLY A 276 21.08 -22.28 -24.67
N LEU A 277 21.49 -22.08 -23.42
CA LEU A 277 22.87 -21.90 -22.97
C LEU A 277 23.53 -23.21 -22.58
N ASP A 278 24.87 -23.29 -22.77
CA ASP A 278 25.67 -24.41 -22.32
C ASP A 278 25.92 -24.32 -20.79
N GLU A 279 26.45 -25.40 -20.21
CA GLU A 279 26.67 -25.51 -18.76
C GLU A 279 27.64 -24.44 -18.23
N ASP A 280 28.65 -24.10 -19.00
CA ASP A 280 29.69 -23.12 -18.63
C ASP A 280 29.26 -21.65 -18.92
N ASP A 281 28.18 -21.43 -19.65
CA ASP A 281 27.72 -20.08 -19.99
C ASP A 281 27.17 -19.33 -18.75
N ASN A 282 27.26 -17.99 -18.80
CA ASN A 282 26.64 -17.14 -17.80
C ASN A 282 25.22 -16.72 -18.20
N ILE A 283 24.30 -16.76 -17.24
CA ILE A 283 22.95 -16.22 -17.42
C ILE A 283 23.02 -14.70 -17.37
N SER A 284 22.61 -14.03 -18.44
CA SER A 284 22.44 -12.58 -18.45
C SER A 284 21.17 -12.22 -17.67
N GLN A 285 21.36 -11.47 -16.58
CA GLN A 285 20.27 -11.05 -15.68
C GLN A 285 20.04 -9.55 -15.79
N VAL A 286 18.78 -9.14 -15.66
CA VAL A 286 18.36 -7.74 -15.59
C VAL A 286 17.54 -7.55 -14.33
N SER A 287 17.93 -6.59 -13.49
CA SER A 287 17.17 -6.24 -12.28
C SER A 287 15.96 -5.36 -12.62
N VAL A 288 15.02 -5.24 -11.66
CA VAL A 288 13.87 -4.32 -11.74
C VAL A 288 14.34 -2.90 -12.03
N THR A 289 15.29 -2.37 -11.26
CA THR A 289 15.83 -1.02 -11.43
C THR A 289 16.46 -0.81 -12.82
N GLN A 290 17.26 -1.79 -13.29
CA GLN A 290 17.85 -1.72 -14.61
C GLN A 290 16.81 -1.75 -15.73
N MET A 291 15.72 -2.50 -15.54
CA MET A 291 14.62 -2.57 -16.51
C MET A 291 13.80 -1.28 -16.52
N CYS A 292 13.51 -0.71 -15.35
CA CYS A 292 12.84 0.59 -15.23
C CYS A 292 13.66 1.72 -15.86
N ALA A 293 14.99 1.68 -15.77
CA ALA A 293 15.89 2.66 -16.39
C ALA A 293 15.90 2.62 -17.92
N GLN A 294 15.33 1.59 -18.59
CA GLN A 294 15.24 1.57 -20.04
C GLN A 294 14.35 2.70 -20.54
N PRO A 295 14.73 3.38 -21.66
CA PRO A 295 13.98 4.50 -22.18
C PRO A 295 12.55 4.08 -22.56
N ASN A 296 11.60 4.94 -22.25
CA ASN A 296 10.23 4.76 -22.70
C ASN A 296 10.18 4.92 -24.24
N LYS A 297 9.61 3.94 -24.91
CA LYS A 297 9.43 3.98 -26.38
C LYS A 297 8.32 4.94 -26.80
N ASN A 298 7.46 5.33 -25.88
CA ASN A 298 6.38 6.28 -26.12
C ASN A 298 6.91 7.71 -26.13
N LYS A 299 6.59 8.47 -27.17
CA LYS A 299 7.02 9.88 -27.39
C LYS A 299 5.83 10.83 -27.49
N ALA A 300 4.67 10.45 -26.97
CA ALA A 300 3.49 11.31 -26.99
C ALA A 300 3.70 12.56 -26.14
N ASP A 301 3.19 13.69 -26.60
CA ASP A 301 3.22 14.95 -25.86
C ASP A 301 2.12 15.01 -24.77
N ASP A 302 0.96 14.40 -25.05
CA ASP A 302 -0.15 14.33 -24.11
C ASP A 302 0.17 13.38 -22.94
N ARG A 303 -0.18 13.77 -21.71
CA ARG A 303 0.13 13.02 -20.49
C ARG A 303 -1.14 12.63 -19.73
N ILE A 304 -1.12 11.42 -19.19
CA ILE A 304 -2.05 10.99 -18.13
C ILE A 304 -1.25 10.93 -16.83
N ALA A 305 -1.53 11.84 -15.91
CA ALA A 305 -0.82 11.88 -14.63
C ALA A 305 -1.37 10.80 -13.70
N VAL A 306 -0.49 10.03 -13.05
CA VAL A 306 -0.83 9.14 -11.94
C VAL A 306 -0.34 9.76 -10.65
N TYR A 307 -1.28 10.18 -9.79
CA TYR A 307 -0.99 10.74 -8.49
C TYR A 307 -1.19 9.69 -7.40
N TYR A 308 -0.13 9.34 -6.70
CA TYR A 308 -0.16 8.35 -5.63
C TYR A 308 -0.55 8.99 -4.29
N ALA A 309 -1.68 8.55 -3.73
CA ALA A 309 -2.19 8.94 -2.42
C ALA A 309 -2.27 7.69 -1.52
N TYR A 310 -1.22 7.45 -0.72
CA TYR A 310 -1.13 6.26 0.13
C TYR A 310 -0.73 6.61 1.56
N GLY A 311 -1.17 5.80 2.51
CA GLY A 311 -1.00 6.01 3.95
C GLY A 311 -2.18 6.72 4.62
N ASP A 312 -1.95 7.21 5.85
CA ASP A 312 -2.97 7.91 6.65
C ASP A 312 -3.24 9.32 6.14
N ILE A 313 -4.52 9.74 6.16
CA ILE A 313 -4.89 11.10 5.74
C ILE A 313 -4.74 12.06 6.93
N VAL A 314 -3.90 13.07 6.77
CA VAL A 314 -3.55 14.06 7.80
C VAL A 314 -3.69 15.49 7.27
N SER A 315 -3.82 16.46 8.19
CA SER A 315 -3.92 17.88 7.82
C SER A 315 -2.55 18.49 7.55
N ASP A 316 -1.59 18.20 8.44
CA ASP A 316 -0.21 18.68 8.39
C ASP A 316 0.74 17.54 8.79
N ALA A 317 1.75 17.27 7.98
CA ALA A 317 2.74 16.24 8.24
C ALA A 317 3.60 16.48 9.49
N GLN A 318 3.70 17.71 9.97
CA GLN A 318 4.56 18.08 11.11
C GLN A 318 3.89 17.90 12.49
N GLY A 319 2.58 17.83 12.55
CA GLY A 319 1.82 17.81 13.81
C GLY A 319 1.10 16.50 14.14
N GLU A 320 1.02 15.57 13.21
CA GLU A 320 0.29 14.32 13.38
C GLU A 320 1.26 13.13 13.39
N MET A 321 1.09 12.21 14.35
CA MET A 321 1.86 10.96 14.39
C MET A 321 1.35 10.04 13.28
N THR A 322 2.17 9.82 12.26
CA THR A 322 1.87 8.87 11.17
C THR A 322 2.76 7.63 11.29
N ASN A 323 2.21 6.49 10.96
CA ASN A 323 2.94 5.22 10.92
C ASN A 323 3.48 4.99 9.48
N GLY A 324 4.42 5.83 9.02
CA GLY A 324 4.99 5.75 7.67
C GLY A 324 4.42 6.80 6.72
N ALA A 325 4.18 6.44 5.46
CA ALA A 325 3.66 7.34 4.42
C ALA A 325 2.31 7.97 4.80
N SER A 326 2.10 9.22 4.41
CA SER A 326 0.89 9.97 4.73
C SER A 326 0.38 10.79 3.56
N ILE A 327 -0.93 10.93 3.49
CA ILE A 327 -1.65 11.80 2.55
C ILE A 327 -1.90 13.13 3.25
N CYS A 328 -0.95 14.05 3.14
CA CYS A 328 -1.04 15.35 3.77
C CYS A 328 -1.85 16.32 2.90
N SER A 329 -2.99 16.83 3.41
CA SER A 329 -3.84 17.75 2.64
C SER A 329 -3.14 19.05 2.26
N ALA A 330 -2.17 19.51 3.07
CA ALA A 330 -1.38 20.70 2.78
C ALA A 330 -0.49 20.54 1.53
N ASN A 331 -0.11 19.31 1.17
CA ASN A 331 0.66 18.99 -0.03
C ASN A 331 -0.25 18.59 -1.20
N VAL A 332 -1.19 17.67 -0.94
CA VAL A 332 -2.06 17.10 -2.00
C VAL A 332 -2.90 18.16 -2.70
N VAL A 333 -3.42 19.14 -1.95
CA VAL A 333 -4.28 20.18 -2.54
C VAL A 333 -3.52 21.04 -3.55
N PRO A 334 -2.33 21.59 -3.25
CA PRO A 334 -1.52 22.32 -4.25
C PRO A 334 -1.09 21.44 -5.43
N ASP A 335 -0.73 20.17 -5.20
CA ASP A 335 -0.32 19.25 -6.27
C ASP A 335 -1.47 19.02 -7.26
N LEU A 336 -2.68 18.75 -6.76
CA LEU A 336 -3.86 18.59 -7.62
C LEU A 336 -4.22 19.90 -8.36
N GLU A 337 -3.96 21.07 -7.76
CA GLU A 337 -4.12 22.36 -8.42
C GLU A 337 -3.06 22.57 -9.52
N ALA A 338 -1.83 22.15 -9.31
CA ALA A 338 -0.78 22.15 -10.35
C ALA A 338 -1.17 21.27 -11.52
N LEU A 339 -1.57 20.01 -11.28
CA LEU A 339 -2.06 19.10 -12.33
C LEU A 339 -3.30 19.64 -13.06
N MET A 340 -4.17 20.36 -12.37
CA MET A 340 -5.35 20.99 -12.95
C MET A 340 -4.97 22.08 -13.96
N ASN A 341 -3.85 22.78 -13.76
CA ASN A 341 -3.40 23.91 -14.58
C ASN A 341 -2.30 23.56 -15.58
N ASP A 342 -1.77 22.33 -15.57
CA ASP A 342 -0.77 21.84 -16.52
C ASP A 342 -1.47 21.45 -17.83
N ASP A 343 -1.23 22.17 -18.90
CA ASP A 343 -1.89 21.94 -20.20
C ASP A 343 -1.46 20.63 -20.89
N ASP A 344 -0.30 20.07 -20.54
CA ASP A 344 0.17 18.77 -21.07
C ASP A 344 -0.59 17.60 -20.43
N VAL A 345 -1.06 17.76 -19.18
CA VAL A 345 -1.84 16.75 -18.48
C VAL A 345 -3.30 16.79 -18.93
N LYS A 346 -3.75 15.73 -19.60
CA LYS A 346 -5.13 15.64 -20.16
C LYS A 346 -6.13 14.98 -19.21
N ALA A 347 -5.67 14.09 -18.35
CA ALA A 347 -6.47 13.48 -17.28
C ALA A 347 -5.59 13.07 -16.11
N VAL A 348 -6.20 12.81 -14.97
CA VAL A 348 -5.52 12.38 -13.74
C VAL A 348 -6.07 11.06 -13.25
N VAL A 349 -5.21 10.11 -12.97
CA VAL A 349 -5.50 8.91 -12.19
C VAL A 349 -5.07 9.17 -10.75
N LEU A 350 -6.00 9.11 -9.82
CA LEU A 350 -5.70 9.16 -8.39
C LEU A 350 -5.58 7.72 -7.87
N ARG A 351 -4.36 7.27 -7.60
CA ARG A 351 -4.10 5.97 -6.98
C ARG A 351 -4.24 6.12 -5.47
N VAL A 352 -5.27 5.49 -4.90
CA VAL A 352 -5.60 5.60 -3.47
C VAL A 352 -5.32 4.28 -2.76
N ASN A 353 -4.41 4.30 -1.77
CA ASN A 353 -4.18 3.18 -0.86
C ASN A 353 -4.15 3.70 0.59
N SER A 354 -5.35 3.87 1.19
CA SER A 354 -5.51 4.54 2.47
C SER A 354 -6.66 3.95 3.30
N PRO A 355 -6.44 3.69 4.60
CA PRO A 355 -7.50 3.30 5.54
C PRO A 355 -8.39 4.51 5.91
N GLY A 356 -7.96 5.73 5.57
CA GLY A 356 -8.59 6.99 5.90
C GLY A 356 -7.77 7.85 6.86
N GLY A 357 -8.42 8.64 7.71
CA GLY A 357 -7.77 9.56 8.66
C GLY A 357 -8.64 10.77 8.95
N SER A 358 -8.03 11.96 8.98
CA SER A 358 -8.67 13.24 9.29
C SER A 358 -9.84 13.53 8.35
N ALA A 359 -11.03 13.69 8.92
CA ALA A 359 -12.24 14.06 8.17
C ALA A 359 -12.10 15.46 7.53
N TYR A 360 -11.44 16.38 8.22
CA TYR A 360 -11.17 17.72 7.69
C TYR A 360 -10.24 17.67 6.48
N ALA A 361 -9.12 16.96 6.59
CA ALA A 361 -8.18 16.82 5.48
C ALA A 361 -8.83 16.13 4.27
N SER A 362 -9.65 15.09 4.52
CA SER A 362 -10.39 14.40 3.47
C SER A 362 -11.35 15.33 2.72
N GLU A 363 -12.05 16.24 3.41
CA GLU A 363 -12.92 17.24 2.77
C GLU A 363 -12.13 18.24 1.92
N GLN A 364 -10.93 18.68 2.38
CA GLN A 364 -10.08 19.58 1.59
C GLN A 364 -9.63 18.90 0.28
N ILE A 365 -9.15 17.66 0.38
CA ILE A 365 -8.72 16.88 -0.79
C ILE A 365 -9.91 16.58 -1.71
N TRP A 366 -11.06 16.16 -1.16
CA TRP A 366 -12.30 15.96 -1.93
C TRP A 366 -12.68 17.22 -2.72
N ARG A 367 -12.54 18.39 -2.11
CA ARG A 367 -12.81 19.67 -2.79
C ARG A 367 -11.84 19.90 -3.95
N ALA A 368 -10.55 19.62 -3.76
CA ALA A 368 -9.54 19.75 -4.81
C ALA A 368 -9.83 18.76 -5.97
N VAL A 369 -10.15 17.49 -5.66
CA VAL A 369 -10.57 16.50 -6.66
C VAL A 369 -11.81 16.97 -7.43
N THR A 370 -12.80 17.56 -6.76
CA THR A 370 -14.02 18.09 -7.41
C THR A 370 -13.69 19.24 -8.36
N ARG A 371 -12.76 20.13 -7.98
CA ARG A 371 -12.30 21.24 -8.83
C ARG A 371 -11.52 20.72 -10.06
N LEU A 372 -10.61 19.77 -9.83
CA LEU A 372 -9.85 19.12 -10.88
C LEU A 372 -10.78 18.43 -11.89
N LYS A 373 -11.76 17.65 -11.39
CA LYS A 373 -12.78 16.97 -12.21
C LYS A 373 -13.59 17.93 -13.09
N ALA A 374 -13.80 19.16 -12.67
CA ALA A 374 -14.52 20.15 -13.47
C ALA A 374 -13.74 20.61 -14.71
N LYS A 375 -12.42 20.42 -14.74
CA LYS A 375 -11.52 20.79 -15.86
C LYS A 375 -11.01 19.58 -16.64
N LYS A 376 -10.67 18.50 -15.97
CA LYS A 376 -10.02 17.30 -16.54
C LYS A 376 -10.66 16.03 -15.98
N PRO A 377 -10.78 14.94 -16.74
CA PRO A 377 -11.22 13.66 -16.21
C PRO A 377 -10.36 13.22 -15.03
N VAL A 378 -11.01 12.73 -13.96
CA VAL A 378 -10.37 12.11 -12.81
C VAL A 378 -10.87 10.68 -12.68
N VAL A 379 -9.96 9.72 -12.71
CA VAL A 379 -10.25 8.30 -12.47
C VAL A 379 -9.53 7.87 -11.21
N VAL A 380 -10.20 7.10 -10.36
CA VAL A 380 -9.57 6.52 -9.16
C VAL A 380 -9.19 5.07 -9.42
N SER A 381 -7.99 4.69 -9.00
CA SER A 381 -7.54 3.31 -8.85
C SER A 381 -7.30 3.02 -7.37
N MET A 382 -8.08 2.11 -6.80
CA MET A 382 -7.95 1.74 -5.40
C MET A 382 -6.93 0.62 -5.21
N GLY A 383 -6.06 0.75 -4.21
CA GLY A 383 -5.11 -0.26 -3.76
C GLY A 383 -5.73 -1.24 -2.76
N THR A 384 -4.95 -1.68 -1.79
CA THR A 384 -5.41 -2.58 -0.74
C THR A 384 -6.51 -1.95 0.10
N TYR A 385 -6.36 -0.66 0.42
CA TYR A 385 -7.35 0.11 1.18
C TYR A 385 -7.76 1.37 0.41
N ALA A 386 -9.05 1.64 0.36
CA ALA A 386 -9.59 2.94 0.01
C ALA A 386 -10.87 3.15 0.82
N ALA A 387 -10.69 3.23 2.15
CA ALA A 387 -11.76 3.18 3.12
C ALA A 387 -11.86 4.49 3.91
N SER A 388 -13.04 4.78 4.45
CA SER A 388 -13.27 5.98 5.28
C SER A 388 -12.84 7.25 4.53
N GLY A 389 -11.83 7.99 5.02
CA GLY A 389 -11.24 9.14 4.32
C GLY A 389 -10.74 8.81 2.92
N GLY A 390 -10.17 7.61 2.71
CA GLY A 390 -9.73 7.13 1.38
C GLY A 390 -10.89 7.00 0.40
N TYR A 391 -12.06 6.53 0.85
CA TYR A 391 -13.26 6.54 0.02
C TYR A 391 -13.82 7.96 -0.16
N TYR A 392 -13.72 8.81 0.87
CA TYR A 392 -14.16 10.20 0.83
C TYR A 392 -13.51 10.98 -0.31
N ILE A 393 -12.16 10.92 -0.41
CA ILE A 393 -11.41 11.61 -1.48
C ILE A 393 -11.67 11.00 -2.86
N SER A 394 -12.11 9.74 -2.92
CA SER A 394 -12.34 8.98 -4.15
C SER A 394 -13.75 9.19 -4.72
N CYS A 395 -14.77 9.38 -3.87
CA CYS A 395 -16.18 9.25 -4.25
C CYS A 395 -16.65 10.26 -5.31
N ALA A 396 -15.94 11.38 -5.49
CA ALA A 396 -16.26 12.40 -6.48
C ALA A 396 -15.72 12.12 -7.90
N ALA A 397 -14.86 11.12 -8.11
CA ALA A 397 -14.22 10.84 -9.39
C ALA A 397 -15.22 10.56 -10.53
N ASN A 398 -14.76 10.64 -11.79
CA ASN A 398 -15.56 10.27 -12.96
C ASN A 398 -15.79 8.77 -13.03
N TYR A 399 -14.79 7.99 -12.63
CA TYR A 399 -14.81 6.55 -12.63
C TYR A 399 -13.91 6.00 -11.51
N ILE A 400 -14.29 4.90 -10.90
CA ILE A 400 -13.54 4.28 -9.80
C ILE A 400 -13.32 2.81 -10.10
N TYR A 401 -12.06 2.41 -10.15
CA TYR A 401 -11.63 1.01 -10.19
C TYR A 401 -11.18 0.53 -8.82
N ALA A 402 -11.48 -0.71 -8.50
CA ALA A 402 -10.95 -1.43 -7.33
C ALA A 402 -10.50 -2.82 -7.74
N GLU A 403 -9.51 -3.38 -7.07
CA GLU A 403 -9.21 -4.81 -7.18
C GLU A 403 -10.32 -5.63 -6.48
N PRO A 404 -10.53 -6.91 -6.84
CA PRO A 404 -11.56 -7.74 -6.21
C PRO A 404 -11.45 -7.77 -4.68
N THR A 405 -10.21 -7.74 -4.17
CA THR A 405 -9.84 -7.85 -2.76
C THR A 405 -9.60 -6.51 -2.07
N THR A 406 -9.75 -5.38 -2.75
CA THR A 406 -9.70 -4.03 -2.15
C THR A 406 -10.70 -3.91 -1.00
N LEU A 407 -10.28 -3.35 0.11
CA LEU A 407 -11.15 -2.97 1.22
C LEU A 407 -11.55 -1.49 1.08
N THR A 408 -12.85 -1.23 0.85
CA THR A 408 -13.35 0.11 0.58
C THR A 408 -14.63 0.43 1.36
N GLY A 409 -15.24 1.59 1.10
CA GLY A 409 -16.43 2.05 1.81
C GLY A 409 -16.06 2.60 3.19
N SER A 410 -16.42 1.89 4.26
CA SER A 410 -16.29 2.37 5.65
C SER A 410 -16.84 3.80 5.84
N ILE A 411 -17.95 4.10 5.11
CA ILE A 411 -18.61 5.42 5.11
C ILE A 411 -19.20 5.67 6.49
N GLY A 412 -18.42 6.35 7.33
CA GLY A 412 -18.75 6.59 8.72
C GLY A 412 -17.68 7.42 9.40
N ILE A 413 -18.05 8.10 10.47
CA ILE A 413 -17.19 8.97 11.25
C ILE A 413 -17.25 8.57 12.72
N PHE A 414 -16.14 8.75 13.42
CA PHE A 414 -16.06 8.65 14.88
C PHE A 414 -15.15 9.73 15.45
N GLY A 415 -15.34 10.02 16.72
CA GLY A 415 -14.40 10.72 17.59
C GLY A 415 -14.05 9.84 18.78
N MET A 416 -12.78 9.79 19.14
CA MET A 416 -12.26 9.06 20.29
C MET A 416 -11.45 10.02 21.15
N PHE A 417 -11.85 10.14 22.42
CA PHE A 417 -11.31 11.14 23.35
C PHE A 417 -10.81 10.43 24.60
N PRO A 418 -9.50 10.45 24.89
CA PRO A 418 -8.96 9.83 26.09
C PRO A 418 -9.32 10.66 27.33
N ASP A 419 -9.94 10.02 28.32
CA ASP A 419 -10.06 10.53 29.68
C ASP A 419 -8.88 9.97 30.50
N VAL A 420 -7.92 10.82 30.79
CA VAL A 420 -6.73 10.49 31.59
C VAL A 420 -6.83 10.98 33.02
N SER A 421 -8.00 11.47 33.45
CA SER A 421 -8.19 12.04 34.78
C SER A 421 -7.87 11.06 35.91
N GLY A 422 -8.29 9.80 35.77
CA GLY A 422 -7.97 8.75 36.77
C GLY A 422 -6.47 8.44 36.85
N LEU A 423 -5.74 8.47 35.73
CA LEU A 423 -4.28 8.38 35.74
C LEU A 423 -3.67 9.53 36.52
N LEU A 424 -4.09 10.75 36.25
CA LEU A 424 -3.51 11.96 36.87
C LEU A 424 -3.90 12.07 38.34
N THR A 425 -5.18 11.86 38.71
CA THR A 425 -5.67 12.08 40.06
C THR A 425 -5.44 10.87 40.99
N ASP A 426 -5.83 9.67 40.55
CA ASP A 426 -5.86 8.48 41.40
C ASP A 426 -4.51 7.75 41.44
N LYS A 427 -3.80 7.71 40.27
CA LYS A 427 -2.52 7.00 40.18
C LYS A 427 -1.33 7.91 40.51
N LEU A 428 -1.31 9.15 39.98
CA LEU A 428 -0.22 10.09 40.21
C LEU A 428 -0.46 11.07 41.34
N GLY A 429 -1.67 11.12 41.92
CA GLY A 429 -2.00 11.94 43.08
C GLY A 429 -2.06 13.44 42.81
N LEU A 430 -2.13 13.85 41.53
CA LEU A 430 -2.22 15.27 41.15
C LEU A 430 -3.57 15.85 41.59
N LYS A 431 -3.58 17.12 41.95
CA LYS A 431 -4.78 17.87 42.32
C LYS A 431 -4.94 19.04 41.38
N PHE A 432 -6.17 19.33 41.00
CA PHE A 432 -6.52 20.40 40.08
C PHE A 432 -7.45 21.39 40.76
N ASP A 433 -7.16 22.68 40.59
CA ASP A 433 -8.03 23.79 40.99
C ASP A 433 -8.25 24.68 39.79
N GLN A 434 -9.46 25.27 39.67
CA GLN A 434 -9.86 25.94 38.43
C GLN A 434 -10.62 27.23 38.73
N VAL A 435 -10.26 28.31 37.99
CA VAL A 435 -11.04 29.51 37.88
C VAL A 435 -11.55 29.63 36.45
N LYS A 436 -12.84 29.87 36.26
CA LYS A 436 -13.48 29.88 34.94
C LYS A 436 -14.19 31.21 34.70
N THR A 437 -14.05 31.76 33.52
CA THR A 437 -14.81 32.93 33.07
C THR A 437 -16.20 32.55 32.53
N ASN A 438 -16.31 31.38 31.88
CA ASN A 438 -17.49 30.91 31.20
C ASN A 438 -17.75 29.42 31.46
N LYS A 439 -18.95 28.93 31.19
CA LYS A 439 -19.39 27.55 31.47
C LYS A 439 -18.42 26.48 30.90
N TYR A 440 -17.97 26.68 29.68
CA TYR A 440 -17.15 25.69 28.96
C TYR A 440 -15.67 26.08 28.83
N SER A 441 -15.15 27.03 29.62
CA SER A 441 -13.75 27.45 29.52
C SER A 441 -12.74 26.33 29.81
N ASN A 442 -13.18 25.26 30.44
CA ASN A 442 -12.38 24.06 30.72
C ASN A 442 -12.78 22.86 29.84
N PHE A 443 -13.41 23.10 28.68
CA PHE A 443 -13.66 22.07 27.69
C PHE A 443 -12.33 21.47 27.19
N GLY A 444 -12.25 20.12 27.16
CA GLY A 444 -11.04 19.40 26.73
C GLY A 444 -9.90 19.37 27.78
N THR A 445 -10.16 19.72 29.04
CA THR A 445 -9.19 19.55 30.11
C THR A 445 -8.88 18.07 30.36
N THR A 446 -7.65 17.77 30.78
CA THR A 446 -7.21 16.42 31.16
C THR A 446 -7.59 16.04 32.60
N SER A 447 -8.11 16.99 33.40
CA SER A 447 -8.42 16.77 34.84
C SER A 447 -9.73 16.05 35.09
N ARG A 448 -10.59 15.91 34.08
CA ARG A 448 -11.89 15.23 34.14
C ARG A 448 -12.33 14.72 32.77
N PRO A 449 -13.24 13.74 32.70
CA PRO A 449 -13.92 13.37 31.47
C PRO A 449 -14.80 14.51 30.94
N PHE A 450 -15.18 14.43 29.67
CA PHE A 450 -16.29 15.23 29.15
C PHE A 450 -17.59 14.84 29.88
N ASN A 451 -18.37 15.84 30.27
CA ASN A 451 -19.70 15.61 30.83
C ASN A 451 -20.73 15.27 29.71
N GLU A 452 -21.95 14.92 30.11
CA GLU A 452 -23.01 14.50 29.17
C GLU A 452 -23.33 15.58 28.13
N GLU A 453 -23.36 16.86 28.54
CA GLU A 453 -23.66 17.97 27.64
C GLU A 453 -22.52 18.18 26.63
N GLU A 454 -21.29 18.12 27.08
CA GLU A 454 -20.10 18.19 26.22
C GLU A 454 -20.03 17.03 25.24
N MET A 455 -20.31 15.79 25.70
CA MET A 455 -20.41 14.62 24.85
C MET A 455 -21.54 14.74 23.81
N GLN A 456 -22.66 15.40 24.15
CA GLN A 456 -23.74 15.65 23.20
C GLN A 456 -23.29 16.60 22.09
N TYR A 457 -22.52 17.66 22.41
CA TYR A 457 -21.95 18.55 21.37
C TYR A 457 -20.98 17.80 20.44
N LEU A 458 -20.11 16.96 21.00
CA LEU A 458 -19.21 16.12 20.23
C LEU A 458 -19.96 15.13 19.33
N THR A 459 -21.00 14.48 19.87
CA THR A 459 -21.85 13.56 19.10
C THR A 459 -22.56 14.28 17.96
N ASN A 460 -23.10 15.48 18.20
CA ASN A 460 -23.74 16.30 17.17
C ASN A 460 -22.74 16.73 16.08
N MET A 461 -21.49 16.98 16.44
CA MET A 461 -20.41 17.29 15.48
C MET A 461 -20.11 16.06 14.59
N ILE A 462 -20.00 14.88 15.19
CA ILE A 462 -19.78 13.62 14.48
C ILE A 462 -20.96 13.30 13.54
N ASP A 463 -22.19 13.49 13.98
CA ASP A 463 -23.40 13.28 13.16
C ASP A 463 -23.43 14.24 11.96
N ARG A 464 -23.09 15.52 12.14
CA ARG A 464 -22.95 16.46 11.02
C ARG A 464 -21.90 16.01 10.01
N GLY A 465 -20.73 15.56 10.50
CA GLY A 465 -19.68 15.01 9.66
C GLY A 465 -20.15 13.80 8.86
N TYR A 466 -20.89 12.89 9.49
CA TYR A 466 -21.46 11.72 8.82
C TYR A 466 -22.46 12.12 7.72
N LYS A 467 -23.37 13.06 8.00
CA LYS A 467 -24.30 13.60 7.01
C LYS A 467 -23.58 14.27 5.83
N THR A 468 -22.49 14.98 6.12
CA THR A 468 -21.66 15.56 5.06
C THR A 468 -21.02 14.46 4.20
N PHE A 469 -20.40 13.47 4.81
CA PHE A 469 -19.77 12.36 4.08
C PHE A 469 -20.78 11.60 3.21
N THR A 470 -21.92 11.19 3.78
CA THR A 470 -22.98 10.47 3.03
C THR A 470 -23.54 11.31 1.88
N LYS A 471 -23.66 12.63 2.07
CA LYS A 471 -24.03 13.54 0.99
C LYS A 471 -22.97 13.59 -0.12
N ARG A 472 -21.67 13.67 0.20
CA ARG A 472 -20.58 13.64 -0.79
C ARG A 472 -20.63 12.35 -1.62
N VAL A 473 -20.86 11.22 -0.95
CA VAL A 473 -21.04 9.93 -1.64
C VAL A 473 -22.27 9.93 -2.53
N SER A 474 -23.42 10.37 -2.03
CA SER A 474 -24.66 10.49 -2.81
C SER A 474 -24.47 11.32 -4.07
N ASP A 475 -23.92 12.52 -3.92
CA ASP A 475 -23.69 13.45 -5.03
C ASP A 475 -22.67 12.89 -6.05
N GLY A 476 -21.55 12.32 -5.56
CA GLY A 476 -20.47 11.81 -6.38
C GLY A 476 -20.83 10.53 -7.13
N ARG A 477 -21.51 9.60 -6.46
CA ARG A 477 -21.91 8.30 -7.00
C ARG A 477 -23.28 8.30 -7.65
N LYS A 478 -24.02 9.40 -7.56
CA LYS A 478 -25.41 9.52 -8.04
C LYS A 478 -26.34 8.44 -7.45
N ILE A 479 -26.16 8.15 -6.18
CA ILE A 479 -26.96 7.20 -5.40
C ILE A 479 -27.89 8.04 -4.48
N PRO A 480 -29.19 7.74 -4.37
CA PRO A 480 -30.05 8.42 -3.40
C PRO A 480 -29.46 8.34 -1.99
N VAL A 481 -29.55 9.43 -1.23
CA VAL A 481 -28.90 9.50 0.09
C VAL A 481 -29.46 8.46 1.07
N GLU A 482 -30.73 8.11 0.96
CA GLU A 482 -31.38 7.04 1.73
C GLU A 482 -30.70 5.70 1.46
N ARG A 483 -30.39 5.41 0.18
CA ARG A 483 -29.65 4.19 -0.19
C ARG A 483 -28.22 4.24 0.32
N VAL A 484 -27.58 5.41 0.35
CA VAL A 484 -26.26 5.56 0.95
C VAL A 484 -26.31 5.20 2.44
N TYR A 485 -27.32 5.64 3.19
CA TYR A 485 -27.47 5.27 4.61
C TYR A 485 -27.56 3.75 4.82
N GLU A 486 -28.26 3.02 3.94
CA GLU A 486 -28.39 1.56 4.04
C GLU A 486 -27.06 0.81 3.86
N ILE A 487 -26.18 1.30 2.98
CA ILE A 487 -24.91 0.66 2.65
C ILE A 487 -23.71 1.26 3.39
N ALA A 488 -23.92 2.34 4.14
CA ALA A 488 -22.90 3.04 4.92
C ALA A 488 -22.75 2.46 6.33
N GLU A 489 -23.13 3.19 7.35
CA GLU A 489 -22.98 2.82 8.77
C GLU A 489 -21.55 2.41 9.17
N GLY A 490 -20.55 2.87 8.42
CA GLY A 490 -19.15 2.48 8.62
C GLY A 490 -18.76 1.11 8.07
N ARG A 491 -19.63 0.44 7.30
CA ARG A 491 -19.39 -0.90 6.76
C ARG A 491 -18.26 -0.89 5.74
N VAL A 492 -17.33 -1.83 5.91
CA VAL A 492 -16.27 -2.13 4.95
C VAL A 492 -16.80 -3.12 3.92
N TRP A 493 -16.48 -2.88 2.66
CA TRP A 493 -16.86 -3.69 1.52
C TRP A 493 -15.63 -4.16 0.75
N LEU A 494 -15.66 -5.39 0.23
CA LEU A 494 -14.71 -5.80 -0.81
C LEU A 494 -14.99 -5.08 -2.12
N GLY A 495 -13.95 -4.83 -2.93
CA GLY A 495 -14.08 -4.20 -4.24
C GLY A 495 -15.13 -4.87 -5.12
N GLN A 496 -15.13 -6.21 -5.17
CA GLN A 496 -16.14 -6.99 -5.92
C GLN A 496 -17.58 -6.79 -5.41
N ASP A 497 -17.78 -6.53 -4.11
CA ASP A 497 -19.11 -6.28 -3.54
C ASP A 497 -19.47 -4.80 -3.65
N ALA A 498 -18.49 -3.90 -3.55
CA ALA A 498 -18.65 -2.47 -3.77
C ALA A 498 -19.15 -2.16 -5.21
N LEU A 499 -18.74 -2.97 -6.20
CA LEU A 499 -19.25 -2.89 -7.57
C LEU A 499 -20.77 -3.19 -7.64
N LYS A 500 -21.23 -4.22 -6.93
CA LYS A 500 -22.66 -4.60 -6.91
C LYS A 500 -23.57 -3.52 -6.34
N ILE A 501 -23.05 -2.73 -5.41
CA ILE A 501 -23.77 -1.63 -4.75
C ILE A 501 -23.40 -0.24 -5.30
N LYS A 502 -22.66 -0.18 -6.40
CA LYS A 502 -22.27 1.05 -7.14
C LYS A 502 -21.36 2.02 -6.35
N LEU A 503 -20.66 1.54 -5.35
CA LEU A 503 -19.61 2.33 -4.70
C LEU A 503 -18.36 2.44 -5.57
N VAL A 504 -18.11 1.48 -6.44
CA VAL A 504 -17.11 1.53 -7.52
C VAL A 504 -17.75 1.23 -8.87
N ASP A 505 -17.07 1.53 -9.97
CA ASP A 505 -17.59 1.41 -11.33
C ASP A 505 -17.04 0.21 -12.08
N GLY A 506 -15.87 -0.30 -11.68
CA GLY A 506 -15.22 -1.43 -12.33
C GLY A 506 -14.25 -2.17 -11.43
N ILE A 507 -13.92 -3.39 -11.83
CA ILE A 507 -12.83 -4.19 -11.26
C ILE A 507 -11.61 -4.03 -12.16
N GLY A 508 -10.48 -3.65 -11.55
CA GLY A 508 -9.20 -3.45 -12.25
C GLY A 508 -8.24 -2.57 -11.45
N GLY A 509 -7.01 -2.49 -11.93
CA GLY A 509 -5.91 -1.74 -11.32
C GLY A 509 -5.60 -0.41 -12.00
N ILE A 510 -4.33 0.02 -11.88
CA ILE A 510 -3.85 1.29 -12.44
C ILE A 510 -3.99 1.34 -13.96
N GLU A 511 -3.70 0.25 -14.67
CA GLU A 511 -3.74 0.24 -16.14
C GLU A 511 -5.13 0.52 -16.69
N GLN A 512 -6.14 -0.16 -16.11
CA GLN A 512 -7.52 0.06 -16.49
C GLN A 512 -7.95 1.49 -16.17
N ALA A 513 -7.44 2.05 -15.07
CA ALA A 513 -7.70 3.43 -14.70
C ALA A 513 -7.03 4.43 -15.65
N VAL A 514 -5.79 4.20 -16.06
CA VAL A 514 -5.07 5.02 -17.05
C VAL A 514 -5.76 4.95 -18.41
N ALA A 515 -6.10 3.75 -18.89
CA ALA A 515 -6.83 3.58 -20.14
C ALA A 515 -8.20 4.29 -20.11
N LYS A 516 -8.92 4.20 -18.99
CA LYS A 516 -10.21 4.90 -18.82
C LYS A 516 -10.04 6.41 -18.74
N ALA A 517 -8.99 6.90 -18.12
CA ALA A 517 -8.66 8.32 -18.06
C ALA A 517 -8.38 8.88 -19.48
N ALA A 518 -7.59 8.16 -20.28
CA ALA A 518 -7.33 8.50 -21.67
C ALA A 518 -8.61 8.49 -22.53
N GLU A 519 -9.46 7.47 -22.37
CA GLU A 519 -10.77 7.39 -23.03
C GLU A 519 -11.63 8.62 -22.72
N LEU A 520 -11.74 8.98 -21.43
CA LEU A 520 -12.54 10.13 -20.99
C LEU A 520 -11.96 11.46 -21.47
N ALA A 521 -10.64 11.57 -21.56
CA ALA A 521 -9.93 12.72 -22.13
C ALA A 521 -9.92 12.72 -23.66
N LYS A 522 -10.34 11.63 -24.32
CA LYS A 522 -10.31 11.43 -25.78
C LYS A 522 -8.90 11.49 -26.38
N VAL A 523 -7.91 11.04 -25.61
CA VAL A 523 -6.50 10.97 -26.02
C VAL A 523 -6.21 9.54 -26.50
N LYS A 524 -5.53 9.42 -27.65
CA LYS A 524 -5.19 8.12 -28.24
C LYS A 524 -3.74 7.71 -28.01
N GLU A 525 -2.86 8.70 -28.00
CA GLU A 525 -1.42 8.52 -27.74
C GLU A 525 -1.04 9.40 -26.54
N TYR A 526 -0.46 8.81 -25.50
CA TYR A 526 -0.15 9.49 -24.23
C TYR A 526 1.03 8.82 -23.52
#